data_6fcd5f05012faa861ac6d764c875cc1c
#
_entry.id   6fcd5f05012faa861ac6d764c875cc1c
#
_cell.length_a   1.000
_cell.length_b   1.000
_cell.length_c   1.000
_cell.angle_alpha   90.00
_cell.angle_beta   90.00
_cell.angle_gamma   90.00
#
_symmetry.space_group_name_H-M   'P 1'
#
loop_
_entity.id
_entity.type
_entity.pdbx_description
1 polymer ?
#
loop_
_entity_poly.entity_id
_entity_poly.type
_entity_poly.pdbx_seq_one_letter_code
_entity_poly.pdbx_strand_id
1 'polypeptide(L)'
;CLDNNHDINIVGTHLENDFIEKLKKNKNIHPGLNTEIPDQIKIFKFEKFDELLNSNIDLIVLGISSKGIEWVADQLSRLFKGKNLPNLLMLTKGLSIHKNNYELLVDKLERLLVDKGIAKTNISAVGGPCLAAGLANKVHSSVVIANKDINTAKKIANMLNTNYYHTSYSDDLNGVEV
;
A
#
# COMPACT_ATOMS: atom_id res chain seq x y z
N CYS A 1 10.15 -1.07 -7.21
CA CYS A 1 10.79 -0.49 -6.00
C CYS A 1 12.26 -0.86 -5.90
N LEU A 2 12.65 -2.15 -5.81
CA LEU A 2 14.08 -2.54 -5.78
C LEU A 2 14.85 -2.02 -6.99
N ASP A 3 14.29 -2.13 -8.20
CA ASP A 3 14.90 -1.65 -9.43
C ASP A 3 15.22 -0.15 -9.40
N ASN A 4 14.60 0.60 -8.48
CA ASN A 4 14.85 2.02 -8.22
C ASN A 4 15.65 2.26 -6.94
N ASN A 5 16.33 1.23 -6.42
CA ASN A 5 17.18 1.28 -5.22
C ASN A 5 16.47 1.75 -3.93
N HIS A 6 15.18 1.44 -3.77
CA HIS A 6 14.45 1.70 -2.53
C HIS A 6 14.73 0.61 -1.49
N ASP A 7 14.87 0.99 -0.22
CA ASP A 7 14.86 0.05 0.91
C ASP A 7 13.41 -0.39 1.17
N ILE A 8 13.17 -1.70 1.14
CA ILE A 8 11.82 -2.26 1.19
C ILE A 8 11.68 -3.18 2.38
N ASN A 9 10.69 -2.87 3.22
CA ASN A 9 10.28 -3.71 4.32
C ASN A 9 8.83 -4.19 4.07
N ILE A 10 8.60 -5.48 4.14
CA ILE A 10 7.26 -6.07 4.11
C ILE A 10 6.92 -6.52 5.53
N VAL A 11 5.78 -6.08 6.03
CA VAL A 11 5.23 -6.57 7.29
C VAL A 11 3.85 -7.16 7.05
N GLY A 12 3.64 -8.39 7.52
CA GLY A 12 2.32 -9.01 7.46
C GLY A 12 1.36 -8.45 8.50
N THR A 13 0.08 -8.67 8.28
CA THR A 13 -0.95 -8.45 9.30
C THR A 13 -0.88 -9.57 10.36
N HIS A 14 -1.63 -9.41 11.46
CA HIS A 14 -1.73 -10.44 12.50
C HIS A 14 -2.28 -11.79 11.99
N LEU A 15 -2.89 -11.82 10.81
CA LEU A 15 -3.42 -13.05 10.18
C LEU A 15 -2.38 -13.79 9.33
N GLU A 16 -1.22 -13.19 9.07
CA GLU A 16 -0.26 -13.69 8.08
C GLU A 16 1.03 -14.26 8.70
N ASN A 17 1.11 -14.36 10.03
CA ASN A 17 2.31 -14.84 10.71
C ASN A 17 2.73 -16.26 10.25
N ASP A 18 1.76 -17.17 10.14
CA ASP A 18 2.01 -18.53 9.66
C ASP A 18 2.44 -18.57 8.19
N PHE A 19 1.84 -17.69 7.37
CA PHE A 19 2.23 -17.55 5.97
C PHE A 19 3.68 -17.06 5.85
N ILE A 20 4.06 -16.06 6.62
CA ILE A 20 5.42 -15.51 6.64
C ILE A 20 6.43 -16.58 7.10
N GLU A 21 6.08 -17.40 8.10
CA GLU A 21 6.96 -18.51 8.51
C GLU A 21 7.16 -19.53 7.39
N LYS A 22 6.09 -19.92 6.72
CA LYS A 22 6.16 -20.84 5.58
C LYS A 22 6.99 -20.26 4.44
N LEU A 23 6.80 -18.98 4.14
CA LEU A 23 7.55 -18.26 3.12
C LEU A 23 9.07 -18.31 3.41
N LYS A 24 9.48 -17.94 4.63
CA LYS A 24 10.88 -17.97 5.06
C LYS A 24 11.49 -19.37 5.05
N LYS A 25 10.72 -20.40 5.42
CA LYS A 25 11.16 -21.80 5.36
C LYS A 25 11.34 -22.29 3.91
N ASN A 26 10.59 -21.74 2.96
CA ASN A 26 10.63 -22.08 1.54
C ASN A 26 11.50 -21.10 0.73
N LYS A 27 12.64 -20.69 1.26
CA LYS A 27 13.61 -19.82 0.57
C LYS A 27 12.97 -18.55 -0.03
N ASN A 28 12.03 -17.95 0.67
CA ASN A 28 11.26 -16.79 0.24
C ASN A 28 10.47 -16.97 -1.08
N ILE A 29 10.19 -18.21 -1.50
CA ILE A 29 9.34 -18.47 -2.67
C ILE A 29 7.88 -18.26 -2.27
N HIS A 30 7.22 -17.29 -2.92
CA HIS A 30 5.81 -16.99 -2.68
C HIS A 30 4.92 -18.11 -3.24
N PRO A 31 4.13 -18.83 -2.41
CA PRO A 31 3.44 -20.03 -2.85
C PRO A 31 2.39 -19.79 -3.93
N GLY A 32 1.71 -18.63 -3.92
CA GLY A 32 0.69 -18.29 -4.92
C GLY A 32 1.25 -17.74 -6.23
N LEU A 33 2.48 -17.22 -6.23
CA LEU A 33 3.11 -16.64 -7.41
C LEU A 33 4.22 -17.53 -7.97
N ASN A 34 4.65 -18.51 -7.22
CA ASN A 34 5.81 -19.36 -7.51
C ASN A 34 7.06 -18.54 -7.93
N THR A 35 7.25 -17.42 -7.25
CA THR A 35 8.32 -16.45 -7.52
C THR A 35 9.08 -16.19 -6.24
N GLU A 36 10.39 -16.16 -6.33
CA GLU A 36 11.26 -15.83 -5.22
C GLU A 36 11.20 -14.34 -4.92
N ILE A 37 11.03 -14.00 -3.64
CA ILE A 37 11.15 -12.61 -3.16
C ILE A 37 12.64 -12.35 -2.95
N PRO A 38 13.23 -11.33 -3.59
CA PRO A 38 14.65 -11.02 -3.47
C PRO A 38 15.10 -10.82 -2.01
N ASP A 39 16.28 -11.29 -1.66
CA ASP A 39 16.83 -11.22 -0.28
C ASP A 39 17.00 -9.80 0.25
N GLN A 40 17.10 -8.82 -0.64
CA GLN A 40 17.15 -7.41 -0.28
C GLN A 40 15.83 -6.92 0.36
N ILE A 41 14.72 -7.61 0.10
CA ILE A 41 13.43 -7.30 0.73
C ILE A 41 13.37 -7.96 2.09
N LYS A 42 13.29 -7.15 3.13
CA LYS A 42 13.16 -7.63 4.51
C LYS A 42 11.69 -7.95 4.82
N ILE A 43 11.41 -9.17 5.25
CA ILE A 43 10.05 -9.65 5.53
C ILE A 43 9.90 -9.87 7.03
N PHE A 44 8.88 -9.26 7.62
CA PHE A 44 8.62 -9.25 9.04
C PHE A 44 7.21 -9.74 9.38
N LYS A 45 7.09 -10.40 10.53
CA LYS A 45 5.80 -10.69 11.14
C LYS A 45 5.21 -9.43 11.76
N PHE A 46 3.92 -9.50 12.13
CA PHE A 46 3.18 -8.39 12.70
C PHE A 46 3.80 -7.81 13.98
N GLU A 47 4.49 -8.61 14.78
CA GLU A 47 5.15 -8.15 16.02
C GLU A 47 6.19 -7.03 15.77
N LYS A 48 6.72 -6.92 14.53
CA LYS A 48 7.64 -5.87 14.14
C LYS A 48 6.97 -4.62 13.56
N PHE A 49 5.64 -4.61 13.47
CA PHE A 49 4.87 -3.53 12.85
C PHE A 49 5.16 -2.16 13.48
N ASP A 50 5.08 -2.07 14.82
CA ASP A 50 5.29 -0.82 15.54
C ASP A 50 6.71 -0.28 15.40
N GLU A 51 7.70 -1.17 15.47
CA GLU A 51 9.12 -0.81 15.32
C GLU A 51 9.40 -0.26 13.93
N LEU A 52 8.90 -0.94 12.89
CA LEU A 52 9.09 -0.52 11.52
C LEU A 52 8.42 0.84 11.24
N LEU A 53 7.18 1.04 11.69
CA LEU A 53 6.45 2.28 11.45
C LEU A 53 6.94 3.46 12.29
N ASN A 54 7.70 3.24 13.34
CA ASN A 54 8.38 4.30 14.08
C ASN A 54 9.77 4.66 13.48
N SER A 55 10.22 3.98 12.43
CA SER A 55 11.42 4.36 11.68
C SER A 55 11.12 5.49 10.68
N ASN A 56 12.16 5.97 10.00
CA ASN A 56 11.98 6.98 8.95
C ASN A 56 11.41 6.32 7.68
N ILE A 57 10.13 6.57 7.38
CA ILE A 57 9.40 5.99 6.26
C ILE A 57 8.91 7.09 5.32
N ASP A 58 9.21 6.99 4.04
CA ASP A 58 8.73 7.91 3.01
C ASP A 58 7.33 7.55 2.48
N LEU A 59 7.02 6.24 2.41
CA LEU A 59 5.78 5.72 1.85
C LEU A 59 5.35 4.43 2.54
N ILE A 60 4.09 4.36 2.96
CA ILE A 60 3.45 3.13 3.42
C ILE A 60 2.53 2.63 2.30
N VAL A 61 2.80 1.42 1.80
CA VAL A 61 1.96 0.76 0.79
C VAL A 61 1.00 -0.21 1.48
N LEU A 62 -0.28 0.01 1.29
CA LEU A 62 -1.35 -0.76 1.92
C LEU A 62 -1.86 -1.84 0.97
N GLY A 63 -1.31 -3.06 1.09
CA GLY A 63 -1.73 -4.26 0.37
C GLY A 63 -2.74 -5.10 1.17
N ILE A 64 -3.79 -4.48 1.67
CA ILE A 64 -4.83 -5.11 2.51
C ILE A 64 -6.12 -5.34 1.72
N SER A 65 -6.99 -6.22 2.18
CA SER A 65 -8.35 -6.34 1.62
C SER A 65 -9.25 -5.19 2.07
N SER A 66 -10.36 -4.95 1.36
CA SER A 66 -11.36 -3.94 1.75
C SER A 66 -11.89 -4.13 3.19
N LYS A 67 -11.93 -5.37 3.68
CA LYS A 67 -12.32 -5.70 5.07
C LYS A 67 -11.26 -5.30 6.09
N GLY A 68 -10.01 -5.15 5.69
CA GLY A 68 -8.89 -4.75 6.55
C GLY A 68 -8.76 -3.24 6.77
N ILE A 69 -9.52 -2.41 6.06
CA ILE A 69 -9.38 -0.94 6.12
C ILE A 69 -9.63 -0.38 7.53
N GLU A 70 -10.64 -0.88 8.24
CA GLU A 70 -10.92 -0.43 9.61
C GLU A 70 -9.80 -0.81 10.55
N TRP A 71 -9.31 -2.04 10.44
CA TRP A 71 -8.18 -2.51 11.23
C TRP A 71 -6.90 -1.69 10.98
N VAL A 72 -6.55 -1.40 9.72
CA VAL A 72 -5.35 -0.59 9.44
C VAL A 72 -5.51 0.85 9.89
N ALA A 73 -6.73 1.43 9.81
CA ALA A 73 -7.02 2.74 10.37
C ALA A 73 -6.78 2.79 11.89
N ASP A 74 -7.17 1.73 12.61
CA ASP A 74 -6.89 1.58 14.05
C ASP A 74 -5.38 1.53 14.32
N GLN A 75 -4.64 0.72 13.58
CA GLN A 75 -3.20 0.57 13.78
C GLN A 75 -2.44 1.88 13.48
N LEU A 76 -2.74 2.52 12.35
CA LEU A 76 -2.09 3.78 11.98
C LEU A 76 -2.45 4.90 12.96
N SER A 77 -3.71 5.01 13.38
CA SER A 77 -4.12 6.03 14.34
C SER A 77 -3.45 5.84 15.71
N ARG A 78 -3.31 4.60 16.16
CA ARG A 78 -2.61 4.29 17.41
C ARG A 78 -1.15 4.77 17.39
N LEU A 79 -0.46 4.64 16.26
CA LEU A 79 0.97 4.97 16.15
C LEU A 79 1.24 6.43 15.80
N PHE A 80 0.36 7.05 15.01
CA PHE A 80 0.59 8.38 14.42
C PHE A 80 -0.29 9.49 15.02
N LYS A 81 -1.14 9.21 16.01
CA LYS A 81 -1.88 10.26 16.70
C LYS A 81 -0.93 11.27 17.31
N GLY A 82 -1.07 12.55 16.89
CA GLY A 82 -0.18 13.64 17.30
C GLY A 82 1.20 13.66 16.60
N LYS A 83 1.39 12.80 15.60
CA LYS A 83 2.60 12.75 14.76
C LYS A 83 2.24 12.94 13.29
N ASN A 84 3.25 13.17 12.46
CA ASN A 84 3.05 13.19 11.01
C ASN A 84 2.88 11.76 10.48
N LEU A 85 1.77 11.51 9.79
CA LEU A 85 1.55 10.27 9.07
C LEU A 85 2.32 10.34 7.74
N PRO A 86 3.13 9.32 7.38
CA PRO A 86 3.74 9.23 6.06
C PRO A 86 2.70 9.19 4.93
N ASN A 87 3.14 9.41 3.69
CA ASN A 87 2.27 9.20 2.54
C ASN A 87 1.79 7.75 2.49
N LEU A 88 0.51 7.56 2.18
CA LEU A 88 -0.10 6.24 2.00
C LEU A 88 -0.36 5.98 0.52
N LEU A 89 -0.12 4.74 0.08
CA LEU A 89 -0.55 4.26 -1.23
C LEU A 89 -1.44 3.02 -1.04
N MET A 90 -2.71 3.13 -1.42
CA MET A 90 -3.64 2.00 -1.41
C MET A 90 -3.55 1.19 -2.69
N LEU A 91 -3.38 -0.12 -2.55
CA LEU A 91 -3.48 -1.08 -3.66
C LEU A 91 -4.90 -1.62 -3.81
N THR A 92 -5.71 -1.53 -2.76
CA THR A 92 -7.09 -1.99 -2.71
C THR A 92 -7.99 -1.00 -3.40
N LYS A 93 -8.82 -1.50 -4.31
CA LYS A 93 -9.78 -0.72 -5.10
C LYS A 93 -11.21 -1.08 -4.74
N GLY A 94 -12.13 -0.19 -5.05
CA GLY A 94 -13.56 -0.44 -4.95
C GLY A 94 -14.30 0.57 -4.08
N LEU A 95 -15.56 0.22 -3.84
CA LEU A 95 -16.50 1.07 -3.12
C LEU A 95 -16.94 0.44 -1.80
N SER A 96 -17.22 1.28 -0.84
CA SER A 96 -17.98 0.95 0.37
C SER A 96 -19.29 1.74 0.43
N ILE A 97 -20.10 1.47 1.43
CA ILE A 97 -21.34 2.22 1.69
C ILE A 97 -21.19 2.93 3.03
N HIS A 98 -21.40 4.25 3.01
CA HIS A 98 -21.47 5.08 4.20
C HIS A 98 -22.74 5.95 4.15
N LYS A 99 -23.60 5.87 5.17
CA LYS A 99 -24.86 6.64 5.28
C LYS A 99 -25.73 6.55 4.01
N ASN A 100 -25.86 5.36 3.47
CA ASN A 100 -26.60 5.03 2.23
C ASN A 100 -26.03 5.63 0.92
N ASN A 101 -24.79 6.13 0.93
CA ASN A 101 -24.10 6.61 -0.25
C ASN A 101 -22.87 5.74 -0.53
N TYR A 102 -22.47 5.64 -1.80
CA TYR A 102 -21.21 5.04 -2.17
C TYR A 102 -20.06 5.94 -1.74
N GLU A 103 -18.99 5.32 -1.23
CA GLU A 103 -17.78 5.97 -0.74
C GLU A 103 -16.58 5.21 -1.31
N LEU A 104 -15.59 5.91 -1.86
CA LEU A 104 -14.33 5.30 -2.27
C LEU A 104 -13.60 4.71 -1.06
N LEU A 105 -12.82 3.66 -1.27
CA LEU A 105 -12.06 3.06 -0.17
C LEU A 105 -10.98 4.00 0.37
N VAL A 106 -10.40 4.88 -0.46
CA VAL A 106 -9.50 5.95 -0.01
C VAL A 106 -10.24 6.93 0.91
N ASP A 107 -11.43 7.39 0.52
CA ASP A 107 -12.22 8.32 1.34
C ASP A 107 -12.67 7.65 2.65
N LYS A 108 -13.02 6.35 2.62
CA LYS A 108 -13.29 5.58 3.83
C LYS A 108 -12.09 5.58 4.78
N LEU A 109 -10.90 5.30 4.27
CA LEU A 109 -9.69 5.31 5.09
C LEU A 109 -9.39 6.71 5.64
N GLU A 110 -9.47 7.74 4.81
CA GLU A 110 -9.28 9.14 5.21
C GLU A 110 -10.22 9.52 6.35
N ARG A 111 -11.52 9.27 6.17
CA ARG A 111 -12.53 9.55 7.19
C ARG A 111 -12.24 8.83 8.51
N LEU A 112 -11.93 7.54 8.46
CA LEU A 112 -11.61 6.75 9.66
C LEU A 112 -10.37 7.29 10.39
N LEU A 113 -9.35 7.70 9.68
CA LEU A 113 -8.13 8.28 10.26
C LEU A 113 -8.42 9.63 10.92
N VAL A 114 -9.20 10.49 10.25
CA VAL A 114 -9.61 11.80 10.78
C VAL A 114 -10.49 11.63 12.03
N ASP A 115 -11.48 10.74 11.99
CA ASP A 115 -12.35 10.43 13.14
C ASP A 115 -11.55 9.93 14.37
N LYS A 116 -10.41 9.29 14.14
CA LYS A 116 -9.50 8.80 15.19
C LYS A 116 -8.44 9.83 15.61
N GLY A 117 -8.47 11.04 15.04
CA GLY A 117 -7.64 12.17 15.46
C GLY A 117 -6.32 12.31 14.71
N ILE A 118 -6.20 11.75 13.51
CA ILE A 118 -5.09 12.07 12.60
C ILE A 118 -5.41 13.40 11.91
N ALA A 119 -4.59 14.43 12.19
CA ALA A 119 -4.88 15.80 11.74
C ALA A 119 -4.67 16.00 10.23
N LYS A 120 -3.77 15.23 9.61
CA LYS A 120 -3.46 15.35 8.17
C LYS A 120 -3.23 13.96 7.59
N THR A 121 -3.92 13.69 6.49
CA THR A 121 -3.77 12.48 5.69
C THR A 121 -3.28 12.84 4.30
N ASN A 122 -2.51 11.97 3.68
CA ASN A 122 -2.14 12.07 2.28
C ASN A 122 -2.17 10.66 1.67
N ILE A 123 -3.31 10.31 1.09
CA ILE A 123 -3.61 8.96 0.62
C ILE A 123 -3.72 8.97 -0.90
N SER A 124 -2.93 8.13 -1.53
CA SER A 124 -2.95 7.87 -2.97
C SER A 124 -3.58 6.52 -3.25
N ALA A 125 -4.17 6.39 -4.44
CA ALA A 125 -4.61 5.11 -5.00
C ALA A 125 -3.78 4.74 -6.23
N VAL A 126 -3.71 3.45 -6.54
CA VAL A 126 -3.19 2.97 -7.81
C VAL A 126 -4.29 2.28 -8.60
N GLY A 127 -4.55 2.74 -9.82
CA GLY A 127 -5.52 2.17 -10.76
C GLY A 127 -4.84 1.58 -11.99
N GLY A 128 -5.52 0.64 -12.66
CA GLY A 128 -5.06 0.06 -13.92
C GLY A 128 -4.97 -1.47 -13.92
N PRO A 129 -4.83 -2.07 -15.09
CA PRO A 129 -4.80 -3.51 -15.30
C PRO A 129 -3.42 -4.07 -14.96
N CYS A 130 -3.17 -4.33 -13.69
CA CYS A 130 -1.92 -4.94 -13.23
C CYS A 130 -2.24 -6.15 -12.35
N LEU A 131 -1.88 -7.33 -12.81
CA LEU A 131 -2.01 -8.59 -12.07
C LEU A 131 -0.69 -8.92 -11.38
N ALA A 132 -0.74 -9.35 -10.12
CA ALA A 132 0.45 -9.68 -9.33
C ALA A 132 1.34 -10.72 -10.01
N ALA A 133 0.77 -11.76 -10.63
CA ALA A 133 1.52 -12.78 -11.34
C ALA A 133 2.24 -12.23 -12.59
N GLY A 134 1.60 -11.33 -13.33
CA GLY A 134 2.22 -10.63 -14.46
C GLY A 134 3.39 -9.77 -13.99
N LEU A 135 3.17 -8.96 -12.96
CA LEU A 135 4.21 -8.08 -12.41
C LEU A 135 5.40 -8.86 -11.84
N ALA A 136 5.15 -9.98 -11.16
CA ALA A 136 6.20 -10.88 -10.67
C ALA A 136 7.09 -11.43 -11.79
N ASN A 137 6.52 -11.64 -12.98
CA ASN A 137 7.22 -12.07 -14.18
C ASN A 137 7.69 -10.90 -15.08
N LYS A 138 7.68 -9.66 -14.55
CA LYS A 138 8.08 -8.44 -15.27
C LYS A 138 7.32 -8.21 -16.59
N VAL A 139 6.07 -8.67 -16.65
CA VAL A 139 5.18 -8.36 -17.78
C VAL A 139 4.87 -6.86 -17.75
N HIS A 140 5.02 -6.22 -18.90
CA HIS A 140 4.77 -4.78 -19.02
C HIS A 140 3.36 -4.43 -18.58
N SER A 141 3.24 -3.52 -17.63
CA SER A 141 1.99 -3.07 -17.04
C SER A 141 1.99 -1.55 -16.96
N SER A 142 0.84 -0.94 -17.21
CA SER A 142 0.64 0.51 -17.07
C SER A 142 -0.41 0.78 -16.01
N VAL A 143 -0.09 1.68 -15.10
CA VAL A 143 -0.98 2.08 -14.00
C VAL A 143 -1.00 3.60 -13.83
N VAL A 144 -2.03 4.09 -13.17
CA VAL A 144 -2.17 5.49 -12.77
C VAL A 144 -2.07 5.60 -11.26
N ILE A 145 -1.23 6.47 -10.78
CA ILE A 145 -1.19 6.87 -9.36
C ILE A 145 -2.07 8.12 -9.22
N ALA A 146 -3.10 8.04 -8.41
CA ALA A 146 -4.00 9.17 -8.17
C ALA A 146 -3.89 9.70 -6.74
N ASN A 147 -3.94 11.03 -6.61
CA ASN A 147 -3.98 11.72 -5.33
C ASN A 147 -4.61 13.09 -5.51
N LYS A 148 -5.38 13.59 -4.55
CA LYS A 148 -5.94 14.96 -4.55
C LYS A 148 -4.87 16.04 -4.72
N ASP A 149 -3.63 15.79 -4.28
CA ASP A 149 -2.44 16.60 -4.57
C ASP A 149 -1.66 15.97 -5.73
N ILE A 150 -1.73 16.58 -6.90
CA ILE A 150 -1.05 16.14 -8.12
C ILE A 150 0.48 16.01 -7.95
N ASN A 151 1.09 16.82 -7.09
CA ASN A 151 2.54 16.75 -6.85
C ASN A 151 2.91 15.48 -6.07
N THR A 152 2.07 15.09 -5.12
CA THR A 152 2.22 13.81 -4.42
C THR A 152 2.02 12.63 -5.37
N ALA A 153 0.97 12.66 -6.22
CA ALA A 153 0.76 11.63 -7.23
C ALA A 153 1.98 11.47 -8.15
N LYS A 154 2.50 12.58 -8.67
CA LYS A 154 3.70 12.62 -9.52
C LYS A 154 4.94 12.07 -8.81
N LYS A 155 5.16 12.46 -7.54
CA LYS A 155 6.29 11.98 -6.75
C LYS A 155 6.24 10.46 -6.60
N ILE A 156 5.09 9.90 -6.22
CA ILE A 156 4.92 8.46 -6.03
C ILE A 156 5.02 7.72 -7.38
N ALA A 157 4.43 8.25 -8.45
CA ALA A 157 4.56 7.67 -9.78
C ALA A 157 6.03 7.54 -10.20
N ASN A 158 6.80 8.62 -10.08
CA ASN A 158 8.24 8.61 -10.41
C ASN A 158 9.04 7.62 -9.54
N MET A 159 8.67 7.49 -8.26
CA MET A 159 9.28 6.55 -7.32
C MET A 159 9.09 5.09 -7.72
N LEU A 160 7.93 4.77 -8.33
CA LEU A 160 7.54 3.40 -8.68
C LEU A 160 7.82 3.01 -10.13
N ASN A 161 8.04 3.98 -11.03
CA ASN A 161 8.21 3.74 -12.46
C ASN A 161 9.45 2.90 -12.76
N THR A 162 9.30 1.87 -13.60
CA THR A 162 10.39 0.98 -14.05
C THR A 162 10.26 0.68 -15.53
N ASN A 163 11.18 -0.11 -16.09
CA ASN A 163 11.14 -0.51 -17.49
C ASN A 163 9.94 -1.37 -17.88
N TYR A 164 9.28 -2.00 -16.91
CA TYR A 164 8.13 -2.89 -17.12
C TYR A 164 6.89 -2.49 -16.31
N TYR A 165 7.02 -1.57 -15.34
CA TYR A 165 5.92 -1.02 -14.56
C TYR A 165 5.82 0.48 -14.86
N HIS A 166 5.00 0.83 -15.85
CA HIS A 166 4.85 2.19 -16.31
C HIS A 166 3.80 2.92 -15.49
N THR A 167 4.20 4.01 -14.86
CA THR A 167 3.30 4.79 -14.00
C THR A 167 3.02 6.16 -14.61
N SER A 168 1.76 6.51 -14.73
CA SER A 168 1.28 7.87 -14.92
C SER A 168 0.68 8.41 -13.63
N TYR A 169 0.23 9.66 -13.61
CA TYR A 169 -0.34 10.29 -12.41
C TYR A 169 -1.56 11.15 -12.77
N SER A 170 -2.49 11.27 -11.81
CA SER A 170 -3.73 12.05 -11.94
C SER A 170 -4.13 12.64 -10.59
N ASP A 171 -4.88 13.72 -10.61
CA ASP A 171 -5.60 14.26 -9.46
C ASP A 171 -7.05 13.74 -9.37
N ASP A 172 -7.51 13.01 -10.39
CA ASP A 172 -8.82 12.36 -10.40
C ASP A 172 -8.80 11.00 -9.69
N LEU A 173 -8.93 11.02 -8.37
CA LEU A 173 -9.08 9.82 -7.55
C LEU A 173 -10.33 9.02 -7.93
N ASN A 174 -11.45 9.71 -8.24
CA ASN A 174 -12.71 9.05 -8.55
C ASN A 174 -12.60 8.22 -9.82
N GLY A 175 -12.04 8.79 -10.89
CA GLY A 175 -11.87 8.08 -12.16
C GLY A 175 -10.84 6.96 -12.12
N VAL A 176 -9.97 6.91 -11.12
CA VAL A 176 -8.92 5.89 -10.99
C VAL A 176 -9.35 4.72 -10.08
N GLU A 177 -10.22 4.95 -9.09
CA GLU A 177 -10.66 3.90 -8.15
C GLU A 177 -11.93 3.15 -8.59
N VAL A 178 -12.71 3.68 -9.54
CA VAL A 178 -13.98 3.09 -9.99
C VAL A 178 -13.83 2.16 -11.21
#